data_e00e022c182f3c50f1f063029989055c
#
_entry.id   e00e022c182f3c50f1f063029989055c
#
_cell.length_a   1.000
_cell.length_b   1.000
_cell.length_c   1.000
_cell.angle_alpha   90.00
_cell.angle_beta   90.00
_cell.angle_gamma   90.00
#
_symmetry.space_group_name_H-M   'P 1'
#
loop_
_entity.id
_entity.type
_entity.pdbx_description
1 polymer ?
#
loop_
_entity_poly.entity_id
_entity_poly.type
_entity_poly.pdbx_seq_one_letter_code
_entity_poly.pdbx_strand_id
1 'polypeptide(L)'
;MIQRYTMAAASAGAILTFALAVFASTTWSAWTGDVLIIGEYHDNAEHHLQQQNAVAAVQPKAVVFEMLTPEEAAQLTGVDRTPEAMVHATNGFHWSNIADYAGILAHSTVIIGAALPRDDMRAAFTSGAADTFGPQATRFGLTTPLAAAEQNTREAAQFDAHCAAMPREMMGGMVEAQRLRDATFARAMLDALDTYGAPVILITGNGHARTDWGVPVYLQSARPGLTVQSFGQGEAGVAPSGTFDTILTDAPAPEREDPCLAFSSEG
;
A
#
# COMPACT_ATOMS: atom_id res chain seq x y z
N MET A 1 72.52 9.55 -15.65
CA MET A 1 71.74 9.09 -14.49
C MET A 1 70.37 9.72 -14.59
N ILE A 2 69.37 8.93 -15.01
CA ILE A 2 67.98 9.43 -15.14
C ILE A 2 67.13 8.62 -14.15
N GLN A 3 66.62 9.32 -13.13
CA GLN A 3 65.86 8.73 -12.06
C GLN A 3 64.37 8.76 -12.44
N ARG A 4 63.76 7.57 -12.55
CA ARG A 4 62.34 7.38 -12.86
C ARG A 4 61.55 7.43 -11.54
N TYR A 5 60.61 8.35 -11.42
CA TYR A 5 59.60 8.33 -10.38
C TYR A 5 58.38 7.57 -10.85
N THR A 6 58.07 6.50 -10.15
CA THR A 6 56.80 5.76 -10.31
C THR A 6 55.76 6.37 -9.37
N MET A 7 54.69 6.95 -9.92
CA MET A 7 53.50 7.34 -9.18
C MET A 7 52.59 6.13 -8.95
N ALA A 8 52.34 5.82 -7.71
CA ALA A 8 51.29 4.87 -7.32
C ALA A 8 49.94 5.60 -7.26
N ALA A 9 49.00 5.18 -8.10
CA ALA A 9 47.62 5.63 -8.00
C ALA A 9 46.89 4.81 -6.95
N ALA A 10 46.45 5.45 -5.85
CA ALA A 10 45.57 4.82 -4.87
C ALA A 10 44.12 4.95 -5.34
N SER A 11 43.50 3.81 -5.55
CA SER A 11 42.07 3.68 -5.87
C SER A 11 41.22 3.91 -4.61
N ALA A 12 40.54 5.06 -4.55
CA ALA A 12 39.50 5.34 -3.59
C ALA A 12 38.12 5.16 -4.30
N GLY A 13 37.51 4.03 -4.12
CA GLY A 13 36.19 3.78 -4.72
C GLY A 13 35.59 2.48 -4.25
N ALA A 14 35.00 2.44 -3.05
CA ALA A 14 34.05 1.40 -2.63
C ALA A 14 33.60 1.55 -1.16
N ILE A 15 32.99 2.67 -0.75
CA ILE A 15 32.42 2.75 0.63
C ILE A 15 31.02 3.42 0.66
N LEU A 16 30.42 3.81 -0.47
CA LEU A 16 29.16 4.58 -0.43
C LEU A 16 27.87 3.76 -0.49
N THR A 17 27.92 2.48 -0.85
CA THR A 17 26.71 1.66 -1.07
C THR A 17 26.20 0.89 0.16
N PHE A 18 26.99 0.81 1.23
CA PHE A 18 26.59 0.05 2.44
C PHE A 18 25.78 0.86 3.48
N ALA A 19 25.82 2.18 3.43
CA ALA A 19 25.19 3.03 4.46
C ALA A 19 23.66 3.11 4.31
N LEU A 20 23.13 3.12 3.07
CA LEU A 20 21.68 3.25 2.82
C LEU A 20 20.89 1.99 3.24
N ALA A 21 21.39 0.81 2.94
CA ALA A 21 20.76 -0.44 3.34
C ALA A 21 20.73 -0.65 4.87
N VAL A 22 21.73 -0.15 5.58
CA VAL A 22 21.82 -0.22 7.05
C VAL A 22 20.81 0.73 7.70
N PHE A 23 20.54 1.91 7.13
CA PHE A 23 19.56 2.84 7.68
C PHE A 23 18.12 2.32 7.53
N ALA A 24 17.75 1.75 6.40
CA ALA A 24 16.44 1.17 6.19
C ALA A 24 16.17 -0.01 7.15
N SER A 25 17.14 -0.91 7.33
CA SER A 25 16.98 -2.06 8.23
C SER A 25 16.86 -1.67 9.71
N THR A 26 17.51 -0.61 10.14
CA THR A 26 17.40 -0.12 11.54
C THR A 26 16.08 0.58 11.81
N THR A 27 15.46 1.20 10.81
CA THR A 27 14.14 1.84 10.95
C THR A 27 13.05 0.80 11.23
N TRP A 28 13.02 -0.29 10.46
CA TRP A 28 12.01 -1.33 10.61
C TRP A 28 12.19 -2.20 11.86
N SER A 29 13.42 -2.59 12.19
CA SER A 29 13.70 -3.46 13.34
C SER A 29 13.46 -2.80 14.72
N ALA A 30 13.46 -1.47 14.79
CA ALA A 30 13.13 -0.71 15.99
C ALA A 30 11.63 -0.41 16.12
N TRP A 31 10.82 -0.72 15.11
CA TRP A 31 9.40 -0.42 15.13
C TRP A 31 8.65 -1.35 16.09
N THR A 32 7.80 -0.74 16.92
CA THR A 32 6.94 -1.44 17.88
C THR A 32 5.56 -0.80 17.86
N GLY A 33 4.55 -1.55 17.45
CA GLY A 33 3.18 -1.07 17.37
C GLY A 33 2.23 -2.22 17.07
N ASP A 34 0.93 -1.92 16.99
CA ASP A 34 -0.07 -2.93 16.65
C ASP A 34 -0.20 -3.09 15.14
N VAL A 35 -0.16 -1.98 14.41
CA VAL A 35 -0.46 -1.89 12.99
C VAL A 35 0.56 -1.02 12.26
N LEU A 36 1.10 -1.55 11.17
CA LEU A 36 1.95 -0.85 10.23
C LEU A 36 1.29 -0.86 8.85
N ILE A 37 1.10 0.32 8.25
CA ILE A 37 0.54 0.47 6.91
C ILE A 37 1.64 1.03 6.01
N ILE A 38 1.93 0.33 4.90
CA ILE A 38 3.00 0.73 3.99
C ILE A 38 2.41 0.97 2.61
N GLY A 39 2.34 2.26 2.26
CA GLY A 39 1.86 2.73 0.97
C GLY A 39 2.87 2.51 -0.15
N GLU A 40 2.40 2.55 -1.40
CA GLU A 40 3.22 2.37 -2.58
C GLU A 40 2.63 3.07 -3.81
N TYR A 41 3.43 3.18 -4.88
CA TYR A 41 2.98 3.09 -6.26
C TYR A 41 3.15 1.65 -6.71
N HIS A 42 2.07 1.01 -7.17
CA HIS A 42 1.98 -0.44 -7.39
C HIS A 42 2.92 -1.01 -8.47
N ASP A 43 3.54 -0.16 -9.25
CA ASP A 43 4.48 -0.51 -10.31
C ASP A 43 5.95 -0.17 -9.96
N ASN A 44 6.23 0.27 -8.73
CA ASN A 44 7.57 0.63 -8.31
C ASN A 44 8.25 -0.52 -7.55
N ALA A 45 9.21 -1.16 -8.20
CA ALA A 45 9.95 -2.30 -7.63
C ALA A 45 10.73 -1.93 -6.35
N GLU A 46 11.20 -0.68 -6.20
CA GLU A 46 11.90 -0.25 -4.99
C GLU A 46 10.92 -0.11 -3.81
N HIS A 47 9.66 0.30 -4.06
CA HIS A 47 8.63 0.28 -3.04
C HIS A 47 8.36 -1.14 -2.53
N HIS A 48 8.28 -2.13 -3.43
CA HIS A 48 8.12 -3.53 -3.05
C HIS A 48 9.31 -4.05 -2.26
N LEU A 49 10.53 -3.62 -2.59
CA LEU A 49 11.73 -3.98 -1.84
C LEU A 49 11.69 -3.40 -0.41
N GLN A 50 11.26 -2.15 -0.23
CA GLN A 50 11.08 -1.55 1.09
C GLN A 50 10.01 -2.28 1.91
N GLN A 51 8.89 -2.65 1.30
CA GLN A 51 7.83 -3.45 1.94
C GLN A 51 8.34 -4.84 2.34
N GLN A 52 9.09 -5.51 1.46
CA GLN A 52 9.73 -6.79 1.76
C GLN A 52 10.69 -6.67 2.96
N ASN A 53 11.52 -5.64 2.98
CA ASN A 53 12.46 -5.37 4.07
C ASN A 53 11.73 -5.10 5.39
N ALA A 54 10.59 -4.37 5.34
CA ALA A 54 9.76 -4.13 6.50
C ALA A 54 9.15 -5.42 7.05
N VAL A 55 8.55 -6.25 6.18
CA VAL A 55 7.96 -7.54 6.59
C VAL A 55 9.04 -8.47 7.18
N ALA A 56 10.21 -8.54 6.54
CA ALA A 56 11.33 -9.37 7.02
C ALA A 56 11.87 -8.90 8.40
N ALA A 57 11.95 -7.59 8.63
CA ALA A 57 12.49 -7.03 9.86
C ALA A 57 11.48 -7.02 11.02
N VAL A 58 10.21 -6.66 10.75
CA VAL A 58 9.13 -6.59 11.75
C VAL A 58 8.62 -7.97 12.13
N GLN A 59 8.69 -8.94 11.22
CA GLN A 59 8.17 -10.31 11.40
C GLN A 59 6.70 -10.31 11.89
N PRO A 60 5.77 -9.70 11.14
CA PRO A 60 4.39 -9.54 11.56
C PRO A 60 3.70 -10.90 11.71
N LYS A 61 2.66 -10.94 12.55
CA LYS A 61 1.81 -12.13 12.72
C LYS A 61 0.96 -12.42 11.48
N ALA A 62 0.57 -11.36 10.77
CA ALA A 62 -0.13 -11.44 9.47
C ALA A 62 0.22 -10.23 8.60
N VAL A 63 0.14 -10.42 7.29
CA VAL A 63 0.23 -9.35 6.29
C VAL A 63 -1.06 -9.35 5.48
N VAL A 64 -1.71 -8.20 5.44
CA VAL A 64 -2.91 -7.94 4.65
C VAL A 64 -2.50 -7.31 3.34
N PHE A 65 -3.05 -7.80 2.24
CA PHE A 65 -2.76 -7.31 0.88
C PHE A 65 -4.01 -6.74 0.23
N GLU A 66 -3.93 -5.49 -0.21
CA GLU A 66 -4.95 -4.88 -1.06
C GLU A 66 -5.17 -5.66 -2.36
N MET A 67 -4.08 -6.19 -2.93
CA MET A 67 -4.01 -6.79 -4.26
C MET A 67 -4.53 -8.23 -4.35
N LEU A 68 -4.85 -8.86 -3.23
CA LEU A 68 -5.35 -10.24 -3.19
C LEU A 68 -6.79 -10.28 -2.71
N THR A 69 -7.61 -11.09 -3.38
CA THR A 69 -8.90 -11.49 -2.79
C THR A 69 -8.68 -12.48 -1.64
N PRO A 70 -9.65 -12.64 -0.72
CA PRO A 70 -9.59 -13.68 0.30
C PRO A 70 -9.37 -15.09 -0.28
N GLU A 71 -9.99 -15.40 -1.41
CA GLU A 71 -9.89 -16.69 -2.10
C GLU A 71 -8.48 -16.91 -2.69
N GLU A 72 -7.87 -15.89 -3.28
CA GLU A 72 -6.50 -15.94 -3.79
C GLU A 72 -5.50 -16.09 -2.65
N ALA A 73 -5.66 -15.35 -1.56
CA ALA A 73 -4.81 -15.49 -0.38
C ALA A 73 -4.91 -16.91 0.22
N ALA A 74 -6.10 -17.51 0.25
CA ALA A 74 -6.29 -18.88 0.72
C ALA A 74 -5.55 -19.92 -0.14
N GLN A 75 -5.42 -19.70 -1.45
CA GLN A 75 -4.64 -20.58 -2.36
C GLN A 75 -3.15 -20.58 -2.05
N LEU A 76 -2.63 -19.55 -1.38
CA LEU A 76 -1.22 -19.46 -0.97
C LEU A 76 -0.94 -20.20 0.35
N THR A 77 -1.97 -20.78 0.98
CA THR A 77 -1.79 -21.57 2.19
C THR A 77 -1.05 -22.86 1.88
N GLY A 78 0.09 -23.07 2.58
CA GLY A 78 0.92 -24.28 2.38
C GLY A 78 1.86 -24.22 1.16
N VAL A 79 1.87 -23.12 0.42
CA VAL A 79 2.88 -22.87 -0.63
C VAL A 79 4.24 -22.61 0.03
N ASP A 80 5.30 -23.14 -0.54
CA ASP A 80 6.67 -22.90 -0.09
C ASP A 80 6.98 -21.39 -0.06
N ARG A 81 7.62 -20.94 1.04
CA ARG A 81 7.94 -19.53 1.26
C ARG A 81 9.22 -19.11 0.53
N THR A 82 9.26 -19.35 -0.79
CA THR A 82 10.30 -18.83 -1.68
C THR A 82 9.67 -17.89 -2.72
N PRO A 83 10.39 -16.86 -3.19
CA PRO A 83 9.88 -15.98 -4.24
C PRO A 83 9.46 -16.74 -5.49
N GLU A 84 10.21 -17.73 -5.91
CA GLU A 84 9.92 -18.55 -7.10
C GLU A 84 8.61 -19.33 -6.97
N ALA A 85 8.37 -19.92 -5.79
CA ALA A 85 7.12 -20.63 -5.51
C ALA A 85 5.93 -19.66 -5.48
N MET A 86 6.11 -18.46 -4.93
CA MET A 86 5.08 -17.43 -4.92
C MET A 86 4.74 -16.92 -6.32
N VAL A 87 5.73 -16.64 -7.17
CA VAL A 87 5.51 -16.29 -8.59
C VAL A 87 4.69 -17.37 -9.29
N HIS A 88 5.03 -18.64 -9.07
CA HIS A 88 4.30 -19.75 -9.70
C HIS A 88 2.86 -19.86 -9.17
N ALA A 89 2.66 -19.75 -7.86
CA ALA A 89 1.37 -19.90 -7.21
C ALA A 89 0.39 -18.75 -7.51
N THR A 90 0.90 -17.56 -7.78
CA THR A 90 0.07 -16.38 -8.11
C THR A 90 -0.26 -16.24 -9.60
N ASN A 91 0.20 -17.18 -10.43
CA ASN A 91 -0.10 -17.15 -11.86
C ASN A 91 -1.60 -17.27 -12.11
N GLY A 92 -2.16 -16.30 -12.83
CA GLY A 92 -3.60 -16.23 -13.13
C GLY A 92 -4.45 -15.52 -12.08
N PHE A 93 -3.87 -14.94 -11.04
CA PHE A 93 -4.59 -14.09 -10.11
C PHE A 93 -5.07 -12.80 -10.81
N HIS A 94 -6.07 -12.15 -10.21
CA HIS A 94 -6.72 -11.01 -10.87
C HIS A 94 -5.85 -9.77 -11.01
N TRP A 95 -4.84 -9.60 -10.11
CA TRP A 95 -3.93 -8.46 -10.14
C TRP A 95 -2.78 -8.71 -11.10
N SER A 96 -2.65 -7.88 -12.13
CA SER A 96 -1.80 -8.17 -13.30
C SER A 96 -0.30 -8.30 -12.97
N ASN A 97 0.20 -7.54 -11.99
CA ASN A 97 1.61 -7.58 -11.57
C ASN A 97 1.81 -8.21 -10.18
N ILE A 98 0.92 -9.10 -9.76
CA ILE A 98 1.02 -9.75 -8.44
C ILE A 98 2.35 -10.50 -8.23
N ALA A 99 3.00 -10.95 -9.29
CA ALA A 99 4.29 -11.61 -9.23
C ALA A 99 5.39 -10.69 -8.66
N ASP A 100 5.27 -9.37 -8.79
CA ASP A 100 6.23 -8.40 -8.26
C ASP A 100 6.23 -8.37 -6.72
N TYR A 101 5.16 -8.87 -6.09
CA TYR A 101 5.02 -9.01 -4.64
C TYR A 101 5.58 -10.32 -4.08
N ALA A 102 6.14 -11.19 -4.92
CA ALA A 102 6.59 -12.52 -4.53
C ALA A 102 7.58 -12.50 -3.35
N GLY A 103 8.48 -11.52 -3.29
CA GLY A 103 9.40 -11.35 -2.18
C GLY A 103 8.69 -11.01 -0.86
N ILE A 104 7.66 -10.17 -0.90
CA ILE A 104 6.85 -9.81 0.27
C ILE A 104 6.04 -11.03 0.73
N LEU A 105 5.38 -11.73 -0.21
CA LEU A 105 4.61 -12.93 0.05
C LEU A 105 5.46 -14.04 0.69
N ALA A 106 6.69 -14.22 0.20
CA ALA A 106 7.63 -15.21 0.73
C ALA A 106 8.03 -14.94 2.20
N HIS A 107 8.09 -13.67 2.62
CA HIS A 107 8.39 -13.28 4.00
C HIS A 107 7.16 -13.22 4.90
N SER A 108 5.94 -13.35 4.34
CA SER A 108 4.69 -13.25 5.09
C SER A 108 4.32 -14.59 5.75
N THR A 109 4.20 -14.64 7.08
CA THR A 109 3.80 -15.86 7.81
C THR A 109 2.36 -16.23 7.52
N VAL A 110 1.44 -15.27 7.67
CA VAL A 110 0.02 -15.39 7.32
C VAL A 110 -0.27 -14.34 6.25
N ILE A 111 -0.86 -14.76 5.14
CA ILE A 111 -1.27 -13.90 4.02
C ILE A 111 -2.78 -13.75 4.07
N ILE A 112 -3.26 -12.51 4.05
CA ILE A 112 -4.67 -12.16 4.07
C ILE A 112 -4.97 -11.28 2.87
N GLY A 113 -5.96 -11.66 2.07
CA GLY A 113 -6.46 -10.84 0.97
C GLY A 113 -7.58 -9.92 1.45
N ALA A 114 -7.56 -8.66 0.98
CA ALA A 114 -8.58 -7.67 1.30
C ALA A 114 -9.21 -7.00 0.07
N ALA A 115 -8.86 -7.46 -1.13
CA ALA A 115 -9.46 -6.97 -2.38
C ALA A 115 -10.96 -7.23 -2.40
N LEU A 116 -11.71 -6.22 -2.82
CA LEU A 116 -13.16 -6.27 -2.93
C LEU A 116 -13.61 -6.73 -4.33
N PRO A 117 -14.71 -7.49 -4.43
CA PRO A 117 -15.39 -7.77 -5.68
C PRO A 117 -15.79 -6.46 -6.40
N ARG A 118 -15.76 -6.49 -7.74
CA ARG A 118 -16.20 -5.33 -8.55
C ARG A 118 -17.66 -4.95 -8.31
N ASP A 119 -18.50 -5.91 -7.97
CA ASP A 119 -19.92 -5.65 -7.69
C ASP A 119 -20.11 -4.87 -6.38
N ASP A 120 -19.31 -5.14 -5.35
CA ASP A 120 -19.33 -4.35 -4.11
C ASP A 120 -18.84 -2.91 -4.35
N MET A 121 -17.81 -2.73 -5.19
CA MET A 121 -17.36 -1.40 -5.59
C MET A 121 -18.44 -0.62 -6.35
N ARG A 122 -19.18 -1.30 -7.24
CA ARG A 122 -20.32 -0.72 -7.97
C ARG A 122 -21.49 -0.41 -7.04
N ALA A 123 -21.76 -1.28 -6.07
CA ALA A 123 -22.79 -1.06 -5.06
C ALA A 123 -22.45 0.18 -4.20
N ALA A 124 -21.21 0.31 -3.72
CA ALA A 124 -20.79 1.49 -2.96
C ALA A 124 -20.88 2.78 -3.79
N PHE A 125 -20.51 2.71 -5.07
CA PHE A 125 -20.62 3.85 -5.99
C PHE A 125 -22.08 4.35 -6.12
N THR A 126 -23.06 3.45 -6.11
CA THR A 126 -24.48 3.79 -6.35
C THR A 126 -25.27 4.02 -5.07
N SER A 127 -24.98 3.27 -4.00
CA SER A 127 -25.78 3.22 -2.78
C SER A 127 -25.04 3.72 -1.55
N GLY A 128 -23.74 4.03 -1.69
CA GLY A 128 -22.88 4.47 -0.60
C GLY A 128 -22.13 3.33 0.10
N ALA A 129 -21.01 3.72 0.71
CA ALA A 129 -20.12 2.79 1.43
C ALA A 129 -20.81 2.15 2.63
N ALA A 130 -21.62 2.91 3.37
CA ALA A 130 -22.26 2.43 4.59
C ALA A 130 -23.25 1.29 4.32
N ASP A 131 -24.09 1.43 3.31
CA ASP A 131 -25.08 0.41 2.95
C ASP A 131 -24.41 -0.87 2.45
N THR A 132 -23.37 -0.72 1.64
CA THR A 132 -22.61 -1.86 1.10
C THR A 132 -21.79 -2.57 2.17
N PHE A 133 -21.17 -1.84 3.11
CA PHE A 133 -20.39 -2.41 4.21
C PHE A 133 -21.26 -3.16 5.23
N GLY A 134 -22.52 -2.75 5.39
CA GLY A 134 -23.53 -3.44 6.18
C GLY A 134 -23.48 -3.10 7.69
N PRO A 135 -23.85 -4.05 8.58
CA PRO A 135 -24.18 -3.74 9.99
C PRO A 135 -23.06 -3.10 10.81
N GLN A 136 -21.81 -3.26 10.38
CA GLN A 136 -20.67 -2.66 11.09
C GLN A 136 -20.32 -1.24 10.62
N ALA A 137 -21.03 -0.67 9.64
CA ALA A 137 -20.74 0.63 9.04
C ALA A 137 -20.56 1.76 10.08
N THR A 138 -21.41 1.79 11.09
CA THR A 138 -21.31 2.80 12.18
C THR A 138 -20.00 2.67 12.96
N ARG A 139 -19.58 1.44 13.28
CA ARG A 139 -18.33 1.19 13.99
C ARG A 139 -17.12 1.75 13.25
N PHE A 140 -17.13 1.64 11.92
CA PHE A 140 -16.05 2.14 11.06
C PHE A 140 -16.25 3.60 10.62
N GLY A 141 -17.25 4.32 11.14
CA GLY A 141 -17.49 5.72 10.82
C GLY A 141 -18.10 5.98 9.44
N LEU A 142 -18.54 4.94 8.73
CA LEU A 142 -19.08 5.07 7.38
C LEU A 142 -20.45 5.75 7.33
N THR A 143 -21.24 5.67 8.42
CA THR A 143 -22.56 6.32 8.53
C THR A 143 -22.47 7.82 8.79
N THR A 144 -21.28 8.36 9.10
CA THR A 144 -21.06 9.79 9.27
C THR A 144 -20.72 10.41 7.92
N PRO A 145 -21.51 11.38 7.43
CA PRO A 145 -21.19 12.11 6.21
C PRO A 145 -19.85 12.83 6.35
N LEU A 146 -19.11 12.91 5.25
CA LEU A 146 -17.91 13.74 5.19
C LEU A 146 -18.27 15.23 5.33
N ALA A 147 -17.39 16.02 5.96
CA ALA A 147 -17.51 17.46 5.91
C ALA A 147 -17.46 17.95 4.46
N ALA A 148 -18.25 18.97 4.11
CA ALA A 148 -18.36 19.43 2.72
C ALA A 148 -16.99 19.79 2.07
N ALA A 149 -16.09 20.40 2.85
CA ALA A 149 -14.76 20.75 2.36
C ALA A 149 -13.93 19.49 2.03
N GLU A 150 -14.02 18.46 2.87
CA GLU A 150 -13.33 17.18 2.66
C GLU A 150 -13.93 16.42 1.46
N GLN A 151 -15.27 16.36 1.37
CA GLN A 151 -15.98 15.76 0.23
C GLN A 151 -15.50 16.38 -1.08
N ASN A 152 -15.51 17.72 -1.18
CA ASN A 152 -15.08 18.44 -2.37
C ASN A 152 -13.59 18.15 -2.70
N THR A 153 -12.73 18.07 -1.70
CA THR A 153 -11.30 17.78 -1.89
C THR A 153 -11.10 16.35 -2.42
N ARG A 154 -11.82 15.38 -1.86
CA ARG A 154 -11.74 13.98 -2.32
C ARG A 154 -12.32 13.81 -3.73
N GLU A 155 -13.42 14.48 -4.04
CA GLU A 155 -14.00 14.47 -5.40
C GLU A 155 -13.07 15.09 -6.42
N ALA A 156 -12.40 16.21 -6.09
CA ALA A 156 -11.40 16.82 -6.97
C ALA A 156 -10.22 15.86 -7.22
N ALA A 157 -9.72 15.20 -6.16
CA ALA A 157 -8.65 14.22 -6.30
C ALA A 157 -9.07 13.01 -7.16
N GLN A 158 -10.31 12.52 -7.04
CA GLN A 158 -10.83 11.47 -7.93
C GLN A 158 -10.95 11.94 -9.38
N PHE A 159 -11.41 13.17 -9.61
CA PHE A 159 -11.51 13.74 -10.94
C PHE A 159 -10.14 13.83 -11.63
N ASP A 160 -9.13 14.32 -10.91
CA ASP A 160 -7.76 14.43 -11.42
C ASP A 160 -7.13 13.04 -11.66
N ALA A 161 -7.33 12.09 -10.74
CA ALA A 161 -6.83 10.72 -10.88
C ALA A 161 -7.44 9.95 -12.08
N HIS A 162 -8.63 10.38 -12.54
CA HIS A 162 -9.29 9.85 -13.74
C HIS A 162 -9.11 10.76 -14.96
N CYS A 163 -8.09 11.64 -14.96
CA CYS A 163 -7.71 12.50 -16.09
C CYS A 163 -8.85 13.40 -16.59
N ALA A 164 -9.76 13.78 -15.70
CA ALA A 164 -10.97 14.56 -16.04
C ALA A 164 -11.86 13.89 -17.13
N ALA A 165 -11.68 12.59 -17.38
CA ALA A 165 -12.39 11.84 -18.43
C ALA A 165 -13.83 11.46 -18.04
N MET A 166 -14.17 11.59 -16.75
CA MET A 166 -15.51 11.26 -16.22
C MET A 166 -16.26 12.52 -15.77
N PRO A 167 -17.59 12.53 -15.83
CA PRO A 167 -18.39 13.64 -15.29
C PRO A 167 -18.13 13.88 -13.79
N ARG A 168 -18.06 15.15 -13.40
CA ARG A 168 -17.80 15.52 -11.98
C ARG A 168 -18.85 14.99 -11.04
N GLU A 169 -20.10 14.85 -11.50
CA GLU A 169 -21.24 14.32 -10.76
C GLU A 169 -21.06 12.86 -10.33
N MET A 170 -20.15 12.14 -10.97
CA MET A 170 -19.82 10.75 -10.62
C MET A 170 -18.78 10.65 -9.50
N MET A 171 -18.06 11.72 -9.19
CA MET A 171 -16.94 11.68 -8.24
C MET A 171 -17.38 11.37 -6.82
N GLY A 172 -18.58 11.76 -6.41
CA GLY A 172 -19.16 11.38 -5.12
C GLY A 172 -19.25 9.87 -4.94
N GLY A 173 -19.69 9.15 -5.98
CA GLY A 173 -19.72 7.68 -5.98
C GLY A 173 -18.32 7.06 -5.92
N MET A 174 -17.33 7.67 -6.59
CA MET A 174 -15.93 7.22 -6.52
C MET A 174 -15.36 7.39 -5.11
N VAL A 175 -15.70 8.48 -4.42
CA VAL A 175 -15.33 8.70 -3.02
C VAL A 175 -15.94 7.62 -2.12
N GLU A 176 -17.22 7.27 -2.31
CA GLU A 176 -17.87 6.20 -1.54
C GLU A 176 -17.22 4.83 -1.80
N ALA A 177 -16.82 4.51 -3.04
CA ALA A 177 -16.09 3.30 -3.36
C ALA A 177 -14.73 3.25 -2.64
N GLN A 178 -14.01 4.36 -2.55
CA GLN A 178 -12.75 4.42 -1.79
C GLN A 178 -12.99 4.26 -0.28
N ARG A 179 -14.04 4.90 0.28
CA ARG A 179 -14.41 4.73 1.68
C ARG A 179 -14.71 3.28 2.03
N LEU A 180 -15.41 2.56 1.14
CA LEU A 180 -15.68 1.13 1.31
C LEU A 180 -14.38 0.32 1.35
N ARG A 181 -13.43 0.58 0.44
CA ARG A 181 -12.14 -0.11 0.41
C ARG A 181 -11.37 0.10 1.70
N ASP A 182 -11.20 1.36 2.12
CA ASP A 182 -10.47 1.71 3.35
C ASP A 182 -11.07 1.03 4.59
N ALA A 183 -12.39 1.04 4.74
CA ALA A 183 -13.07 0.38 5.84
C ALA A 183 -12.93 -1.15 5.77
N THR A 184 -12.91 -1.73 4.57
CA THR A 184 -12.72 -3.19 4.39
C THR A 184 -11.31 -3.59 4.74
N PHE A 185 -10.29 -2.82 4.34
CA PHE A 185 -8.91 -3.06 4.72
C PHE A 185 -8.73 -2.93 6.23
N ALA A 186 -9.32 -1.90 6.85
CA ALA A 186 -9.32 -1.72 8.30
C ALA A 186 -9.97 -2.92 9.02
N ARG A 187 -11.11 -3.43 8.52
CA ARG A 187 -11.77 -4.62 9.06
C ARG A 187 -10.87 -5.85 8.96
N ALA A 188 -10.27 -6.11 7.80
CA ALA A 188 -9.36 -7.25 7.61
C ALA A 188 -8.16 -7.19 8.57
N MET A 189 -7.62 -5.99 8.83
CA MET A 189 -6.54 -5.80 9.79
C MET A 189 -6.99 -6.04 11.23
N LEU A 190 -8.18 -5.59 11.63
CA LEU A 190 -8.73 -5.85 12.97
C LEU A 190 -9.01 -7.33 13.19
N ASP A 191 -9.56 -8.02 12.18
CA ASP A 191 -9.82 -9.46 12.23
C ASP A 191 -8.48 -10.25 12.33
N ALA A 192 -7.44 -9.77 11.63
CA ALA A 192 -6.09 -10.32 11.74
C ALA A 192 -5.49 -10.14 13.14
N LEU A 193 -5.61 -8.94 13.72
CA LEU A 193 -5.17 -8.66 15.09
C LEU A 193 -5.88 -9.55 16.11
N ASP A 194 -7.20 -9.74 15.96
CA ASP A 194 -7.99 -10.55 16.88
C ASP A 194 -7.66 -12.04 16.77
N THR A 195 -7.27 -12.51 15.58
CA THR A 195 -6.99 -13.92 15.31
C THR A 195 -5.54 -14.30 15.61
N TYR A 196 -4.58 -13.46 15.20
CA TYR A 196 -3.15 -13.79 15.19
C TYR A 196 -2.34 -12.95 16.17
N GLY A 197 -2.89 -11.82 16.66
CA GLY A 197 -2.18 -10.86 17.51
C GLY A 197 -1.38 -9.84 16.71
N ALA A 198 -0.77 -8.90 17.43
CA ALA A 198 0.11 -7.88 16.86
C ALA A 198 1.56 -8.42 16.67
N PRO A 199 2.34 -7.81 15.77
CA PRO A 199 1.95 -6.78 14.81
C PRO A 199 1.30 -7.33 13.53
N VAL A 200 0.49 -6.48 12.86
CA VAL A 200 -0.10 -6.74 11.54
C VAL A 200 0.36 -5.66 10.57
N ILE A 201 0.74 -6.04 9.35
CA ILE A 201 1.14 -5.10 8.29
C ILE A 201 0.07 -5.09 7.20
N LEU A 202 -0.23 -3.91 6.65
CA LEU A 202 -1.01 -3.73 5.41
C LEU A 202 -0.07 -3.27 4.30
N ILE A 203 -0.09 -3.96 3.16
CA ILE A 203 0.53 -3.58 1.90
C ILE A 203 -0.55 -3.02 0.99
N THR A 204 -0.41 -1.75 0.58
CA THR A 204 -1.48 -1.02 -0.12
C THR A 204 -0.93 0.16 -0.90
N GLY A 205 -1.72 0.70 -1.82
CA GLY A 205 -1.38 1.96 -2.47
C GLY A 205 -1.35 3.15 -1.51
N ASN A 206 -0.54 4.17 -1.82
CA ASN A 206 -0.39 5.38 -0.99
C ASN A 206 -1.74 6.04 -0.64
N GLY A 207 -2.71 6.00 -1.56
CA GLY A 207 -4.04 6.58 -1.33
C GLY A 207 -4.76 6.02 -0.11
N HIS A 208 -4.56 4.73 0.18
CA HIS A 208 -5.15 4.02 1.33
C HIS A 208 -4.31 4.14 2.61
N ALA A 209 -3.00 4.38 2.48
CA ALA A 209 -2.10 4.53 3.62
C ALA A 209 -2.18 5.90 4.32
N ARG A 210 -2.85 6.88 3.75
CA ARG A 210 -2.98 8.25 4.27
C ARG A 210 -3.61 8.30 5.66
N THR A 211 -3.05 9.14 6.53
CA THR A 211 -3.57 9.36 7.90
C THR A 211 -4.75 10.33 7.93
N ASP A 212 -4.95 11.14 6.89
CA ASP A 212 -6.02 12.15 6.84
C ASP A 212 -7.35 11.58 6.37
N TRP A 213 -7.38 10.54 5.50
CA TRP A 213 -8.64 9.94 5.04
C TRP A 213 -8.58 8.45 4.65
N GLY A 214 -7.40 7.81 4.75
CA GLY A 214 -7.21 6.38 4.43
C GLY A 214 -7.55 5.43 5.57
N VAL A 215 -7.04 4.22 5.48
CA VAL A 215 -7.26 3.11 6.44
C VAL A 215 -7.05 3.49 7.91
N PRO A 216 -6.04 4.33 8.27
CA PRO A 216 -5.84 4.76 9.65
C PRO A 216 -7.07 5.39 10.30
N VAL A 217 -7.86 6.17 9.55
CA VAL A 217 -9.08 6.83 10.05
C VAL A 217 -10.12 5.80 10.48
N TYR A 218 -10.30 4.74 9.68
CA TYR A 218 -11.29 3.68 9.94
C TYR A 218 -10.84 2.76 11.08
N LEU A 219 -9.54 2.50 11.21
CA LEU A 219 -8.97 1.78 12.35
C LEU A 219 -9.21 2.53 13.66
N GLN A 220 -8.92 3.83 13.69
CA GLN A 220 -9.13 4.67 14.87
C GLN A 220 -10.61 4.79 15.23
N SER A 221 -11.50 4.85 14.25
CA SER A 221 -12.96 4.84 14.49
C SER A 221 -13.40 3.50 15.10
N ALA A 222 -12.95 2.38 14.53
CA ALA A 222 -13.42 1.05 14.92
C ALA A 222 -12.79 0.53 16.22
N ARG A 223 -11.54 0.91 16.51
CA ARG A 223 -10.78 0.51 17.70
C ARG A 223 -9.85 1.65 18.14
N PRO A 224 -10.37 2.66 18.88
CA PRO A 224 -9.53 3.72 19.44
C PRO A 224 -8.43 3.14 20.34
N GLY A 225 -7.24 3.74 20.27
CA GLY A 225 -6.11 3.36 21.10
C GLY A 225 -5.16 2.32 20.49
N LEU A 226 -5.41 1.85 19.25
CA LEU A 226 -4.40 1.11 18.50
C LEU A 226 -3.20 2.01 18.19
N THR A 227 -2.00 1.44 18.32
CA THR A 227 -0.78 2.06 17.83
C THR A 227 -0.65 1.77 16.33
N VAL A 228 -1.13 2.73 15.52
CA VAL A 228 -1.09 2.66 14.05
C VAL A 228 0.02 3.59 13.56
N GLN A 229 0.85 3.10 12.64
CA GLN A 229 1.82 3.92 11.93
C GLN A 229 1.68 3.72 10.42
N SER A 230 1.73 4.83 9.69
CA SER A 230 1.59 4.89 8.24
C SER A 230 2.87 5.38 7.59
N PHE A 231 3.30 4.67 6.55
CA PHE A 231 4.42 5.05 5.69
C PHE A 231 3.90 5.31 4.28
N GLY A 232 4.20 6.51 3.77
CA GLY A 232 4.01 6.85 2.36
C GLY A 232 5.31 6.66 1.60
N GLN A 233 5.27 6.15 0.38
CA GLN A 233 6.44 6.00 -0.48
C GLN A 233 6.27 6.87 -1.73
N GLY A 234 7.15 7.86 -1.86
CA GLY A 234 7.27 8.74 -3.02
C GLY A 234 8.42 8.32 -3.94
N GLU A 235 8.66 9.12 -4.97
CA GLU A 235 9.62 8.82 -6.03
C GLU A 235 10.46 10.05 -6.37
N ALA A 236 11.74 9.83 -6.68
CA ALA A 236 12.65 10.88 -7.17
C ALA A 236 12.67 12.15 -6.30
N GLY A 237 12.58 12.01 -4.99
CA GLY A 237 12.53 13.12 -4.04
C GLY A 237 11.16 13.76 -3.87
N VAL A 238 10.12 13.28 -4.57
CA VAL A 238 8.75 13.82 -4.48
C VAL A 238 7.91 12.96 -3.56
N ALA A 239 7.31 13.58 -2.53
CA ALA A 239 6.42 12.90 -1.61
C ALA A 239 5.09 12.52 -2.29
N PRO A 240 4.46 11.40 -1.88
CA PRO A 240 3.11 11.08 -2.32
C PRO A 240 2.10 12.09 -1.75
N SER A 241 0.97 12.27 -2.45
CA SER A 241 -0.10 13.16 -2.00
C SER A 241 -0.75 12.65 -0.71
N GLY A 242 -0.99 13.54 0.25
CA GLY A 242 -1.64 13.25 1.53
C GLY A 242 -0.72 13.39 2.73
N THR A 243 -1.19 12.95 3.89
CA THR A 243 -0.42 12.95 5.14
C THR A 243 -0.09 11.52 5.57
N PHE A 244 1.11 11.35 6.12
CA PHE A 244 1.63 10.07 6.61
C PHE A 244 2.47 10.33 7.85
N ASP A 245 2.66 9.32 8.70
CA ASP A 245 3.56 9.46 9.85
C ASP A 245 5.02 9.52 9.42
N THR A 246 5.36 8.82 8.35
CA THR A 246 6.69 8.81 7.75
C THR A 246 6.57 8.77 6.22
N ILE A 247 7.47 9.48 5.53
CA ILE A 247 7.54 9.47 4.07
C ILE A 247 8.97 9.07 3.65
N LEU A 248 9.05 8.13 2.72
CA LEU A 248 10.27 7.74 2.02
C LEU A 248 10.18 8.26 0.58
N THR A 249 11.24 8.88 0.06
CA THR A 249 11.23 9.50 -1.30
C THR A 249 12.41 9.10 -2.17
N ASP A 250 13.25 8.20 -1.69
CA ASP A 250 14.52 7.87 -2.36
C ASP A 250 14.35 6.88 -3.53
N ALA A 251 13.17 6.27 -3.68
CA ALA A 251 12.89 5.37 -4.79
C ALA A 251 12.96 6.11 -6.13
N PRO A 252 13.58 5.52 -7.18
CA PRO A 252 13.53 6.09 -8.51
C PRO A 252 12.10 6.02 -9.06
N ALA A 253 11.71 7.01 -9.87
CA ALA A 253 10.49 6.93 -10.64
C ALA A 253 10.73 6.00 -11.86
N PRO A 254 9.97 4.91 -12.03
CA PRO A 254 10.04 4.13 -13.24
C PRO A 254 9.53 4.92 -14.45
N GLU A 255 9.99 4.55 -15.63
CA GLU A 255 9.45 5.13 -16.86
C GLU A 255 8.00 4.64 -17.05
N ARG A 256 7.06 5.57 -17.15
CA ARG A 256 5.63 5.30 -17.34
C ARG A 256 5.12 6.05 -18.55
N GLU A 257 4.25 5.42 -19.31
CA GLU A 257 3.40 6.16 -20.23
C GLU A 257 2.45 7.06 -19.44
N ASP A 258 2.06 8.19 -20.03
CA ASP A 258 1.05 9.06 -19.42
C ASP A 258 -0.26 8.26 -19.24
N PRO A 259 -0.73 8.03 -18.01
CA PRO A 259 -1.94 7.24 -17.77
C PRO A 259 -3.18 7.88 -18.41
N CYS A 260 -3.14 9.17 -18.71
CA CYS A 260 -4.24 9.87 -19.35
C CYS A 260 -4.39 9.55 -20.85
N LEU A 261 -3.37 8.98 -21.49
CA LEU A 261 -3.47 8.52 -22.87
C LEU A 261 -4.50 7.39 -23.05
N ALA A 262 -4.69 6.56 -22.04
CA ALA A 262 -5.70 5.50 -22.06
C ALA A 262 -7.13 6.04 -22.19
N PHE A 263 -7.39 7.25 -21.68
CA PHE A 263 -8.71 7.92 -21.73
C PHE A 263 -8.90 8.79 -22.98
N SER A 264 -7.84 9.05 -23.76
CA SER A 264 -7.92 9.91 -24.95
C SER A 264 -8.21 9.14 -26.25
N SER A 265 -8.19 7.80 -26.22
CA SER A 265 -8.37 6.93 -27.40
C SER A 265 -9.81 6.52 -27.71
N GLU A 266 -10.81 6.99 -26.94
CA GLU A 266 -12.24 6.79 -27.21
C GLU A 266 -12.91 8.09 -27.66
N GLY A 267 -12.47 8.62 -28.80
CA GLY A 267 -13.05 9.75 -29.50
C GLY A 267 -13.58 9.33 -30.86
#